data_2a87c8b4f1a25106b267c7bb1f8daf46
#
_entry.id   2a87c8b4f1a25106b267c7bb1f8daf46
#
_cell.length_a   1.000
_cell.length_b   1.000
_cell.length_c   1.000
_cell.angle_alpha   90.00
_cell.angle_beta   90.00
_cell.angle_gamma   90.00
#
_symmetry.space_group_name_H-M   'P 1'
#
loop_
_entity.id
_entity.type
_entity.pdbx_description
1 polymer ?
#
loop_
_entity_poly.entity_id
_entity_poly.type
_entity_poly.pdbx_seq_one_letter_code
_entity_poly.pdbx_strand_id
1 'polypeptide(L)' 'MSVGKILVVDDDRNICELLRLYLEKEGFEVVLAYDGRQALEAFDKQNPDLILLDIMLPELDGWQVCREIRKKSQ' A
#
# COMPACT_ATOMS: atom_id res chain seq x y z
N MET A 1 8.74 13.36 13.10
CA MET A 1 7.77 13.64 12.03
C MET A 1 8.12 12.82 10.79
N SER A 2 7.15 12.17 10.17
CA SER A 2 7.44 11.33 9.01
C SER A 2 7.59 12.17 7.74
N VAL A 3 8.38 11.64 6.80
CA VAL A 3 8.62 12.28 5.49
C VAL A 3 7.42 12.11 4.56
N GLY A 4 6.61 11.12 4.86
CA GLY A 4 5.41 10.81 4.10
C GLY A 4 4.87 9.46 4.50
N LYS A 5 3.70 9.12 4.01
CA LYS A 5 3.04 7.85 4.32
C LYS A 5 3.00 6.98 3.07
N ILE A 6 3.46 5.75 3.18
CA ILE A 6 3.51 4.80 2.08
C ILE A 6 2.63 3.61 2.40
N LEU A 7 1.74 3.27 1.47
CA LEU A 7 0.95 2.05 1.54
C LEU A 7 1.66 0.97 0.72
N VAL A 8 2.01 -0.13 1.38
CA VAL A 8 2.66 -1.27 0.73
C VAL A 8 1.63 -2.39 0.60
N VAL A 9 1.40 -2.84 -0.62
CA VAL A 9 0.40 -3.87 -0.91
C VAL A 9 1.08 -5.07 -1.56
N ASP A 10 1.12 -6.18 -0.85
CA ASP A 10 1.74 -7.42 -1.32
C ASP A 10 1.15 -8.57 -0.50
N ASP A 11 0.88 -9.71 -1.14
CA ASP A 11 0.35 -10.87 -0.44
C ASP A 11 1.43 -11.61 0.35
N ASP A 12 2.70 -11.33 0.11
CA ASP A 12 3.81 -11.92 0.86
C ASP A 12 4.12 -11.07 2.08
N ARG A 13 3.76 -11.58 3.26
CA ARG A 13 3.94 -10.84 4.52
C ARG A 13 5.41 -10.58 4.83
N ASN A 14 6.29 -11.47 4.42
CA ASN A 14 7.73 -11.28 4.65
C ASN A 14 8.26 -10.10 3.83
N ILE A 15 7.82 -9.98 2.60
CA ILE A 15 8.19 -8.86 1.75
C ILE A 15 7.64 -7.55 2.31
N CYS A 16 6.38 -7.56 2.76
CA CYS A 16 5.78 -6.39 3.40
C CYS A 16 6.60 -5.94 4.60
N GLU A 17 7.00 -6.89 5.47
CA GLU A 17 7.79 -6.55 6.65
C GLU A 17 9.16 -5.99 6.29
N LEU A 18 9.82 -6.57 5.29
CA LEU A 18 11.13 -6.06 4.85
C LEU A 18 11.00 -4.63 4.33
N LEU A 19 10.01 -4.38 3.49
CA LEU A 19 9.79 -3.05 2.95
C LEU A 19 9.43 -2.06 4.05
N ARG A 20 8.61 -2.48 5.01
CA ARG A 20 8.24 -1.63 6.13
C ARG A 20 9.46 -1.21 6.93
N LEU A 21 10.32 -2.18 7.29
CA LEU A 21 11.52 -1.89 8.07
C LEU A 21 12.44 -0.93 7.31
N TYR A 22 12.64 -1.19 6.03
CA TYR A 22 13.50 -0.34 5.21
C TYR A 22 12.94 1.09 5.12
N LEU A 23 11.65 1.21 4.82
CA LEU A 23 11.03 2.50 4.62
C LEU A 23 10.93 3.31 5.92
N GLU A 24 10.65 2.63 7.03
CA GLU A 24 10.62 3.30 8.34
C GLU A 24 12.01 3.82 8.71
N LYS A 25 13.04 3.08 8.36
CA LYS A 25 14.41 3.52 8.57
C LYS A 25 14.71 4.81 7.80
N GLU A 26 14.08 4.98 6.64
CA GLU A 26 14.25 6.18 5.83
C GLU A 26 13.34 7.34 6.27
N GLY A 27 12.55 7.13 7.30
CA GLY A 27 11.72 8.20 7.86
C GLY A 27 10.27 8.20 7.40
N PHE A 28 9.86 7.18 6.64
CA PHE A 28 8.48 7.10 6.18
C PHE A 28 7.58 6.42 7.19
N GLU A 29 6.31 6.81 7.18
CA GLU A 29 5.26 6.07 7.88
C GLU A 29 4.73 5.02 6.91
N VAL A 30 4.57 3.77 7.36
CA VAL A 30 4.23 2.66 6.47
C VAL A 30 2.93 2.01 6.93
N VAL A 31 2.04 1.80 5.96
CA VAL A 31 0.79 1.05 6.16
C VAL A 31 0.87 -0.18 5.28
N LEU A 32 0.53 -1.34 5.82
CA LEU A 32 0.60 -2.60 5.08
C LEU A 32 -0.80 -3.08 4.71
N ALA A 33 -0.92 -3.64 3.51
CA ALA A 33 -2.12 -4.34 3.06
C ALA A 33 -1.69 -5.60 2.34
N TYR A 34 -2.42 -6.68 2.52
CA TYR A 34 -2.03 -7.98 2.00
C TYR A 34 -2.88 -8.45 0.83
N ASP A 35 -3.91 -7.69 0.48
CA ASP A 35 -4.73 -7.96 -0.69
C ASP A 35 -5.37 -6.64 -1.15
N GLY A 36 -6.09 -6.71 -2.28
CA GLY A 36 -6.67 -5.51 -2.88
C GLY A 36 -7.75 -4.88 -2.03
N ARG A 37 -8.52 -5.68 -1.30
CA ARG A 37 -9.57 -5.16 -0.43
C ARG A 37 -8.97 -4.36 0.72
N GLN A 38 -7.94 -4.92 1.36
CA GLN A 38 -7.24 -4.22 2.42
C GLN A 38 -6.59 -2.93 1.91
N ALA A 39 -6.07 -2.97 0.68
CA ALA A 39 -5.45 -1.80 0.07
C ALA A 39 -6.45 -0.67 -0.08
N LEU A 40 -7.65 -0.97 -0.56
CA LEU A 40 -8.68 0.05 -0.74
C LEU A 40 -9.13 0.63 0.60
N GLU A 41 -9.31 -0.22 1.61
CA GLU A 41 -9.65 0.24 2.95
C GLU A 41 -8.56 1.13 3.53
N ALA A 42 -7.31 0.71 3.38
CA ALA A 42 -6.17 1.48 3.89
C ALA A 42 -6.05 2.82 3.17
N PHE A 43 -6.28 2.85 1.87
CA PHE A 43 -6.26 4.08 1.11
C PHE A 43 -7.29 5.07 1.65
N ASP A 44 -8.51 4.60 1.89
CA ASP A 44 -9.58 5.47 2.40
C ASP A 44 -9.30 6.00 3.80
N LYS A 45 -8.77 5.15 4.68
CA LYS A 45 -8.56 5.49 6.08
C LYS A 45 -7.27 6.24 6.35
N GLN A 46 -6.21 5.89 5.63
CA GLN A 46 -4.87 6.37 5.93
C GLN A 46 -4.38 7.46 4.98
N ASN A 47 -5.02 7.60 3.84
CA ASN A 47 -4.68 8.64 2.86
C ASN A 47 -3.18 8.69 2.55
N PRO A 48 -2.59 7.61 2.02
CA PRO A 48 -1.15 7.55 1.80
C PRO A 48 -0.68 8.48 0.67
N ASP A 49 0.58 8.88 0.74
CA ASP A 49 1.19 9.72 -0.28
C ASP A 49 1.71 8.92 -1.47
N LEU A 50 2.05 7.65 -1.22
CA LEU A 50 2.60 6.77 -2.25
C LEU A 50 2.11 5.35 -2.00
N ILE A 51 1.93 4.59 -3.08
CA ILE A 51 1.50 3.20 -3.00
C ILE A 51 2.49 2.33 -3.75
N LEU A 52 2.99 1.29 -3.07
CA LEU A 52 3.80 0.23 -3.69
C LEU A 52 2.89 -0.97 -3.83
N LEU A 53 2.61 -1.38 -5.07
CA LEU A 53 1.56 -2.35 -5.37
C LEU A 53 2.11 -3.56 -6.10
N ASP A 54 1.79 -4.76 -5.60
CA ASP A 54 2.03 -6.02 -6.29
C ASP A 54 0.78 -6.37 -7.10
N ILE A 55 0.93 -6.47 -8.41
CA ILE A 55 -0.21 -6.73 -9.31
C ILE A 55 -0.70 -8.17 -9.27
N MET A 56 -0.05 -9.04 -8.51
CA MET A 56 -0.43 -10.45 -8.37
C MET A 56 -1.31 -10.72 -7.15
N LEU A 57 -2.08 -9.73 -6.73
CA LEU A 57 -2.93 -9.83 -5.55
C LEU A 57 -4.06 -10.85 -5.74
N PRO A 58 -4.39 -11.63 -4.69
CA PRO A 58 -5.42 -12.66 -4.80
C PRO A 58 -6.86 -12.15 -4.85
N GLU A 59 -7.16 -11.04 -4.19
CA GLU A 59 -8.54 -10.52 -4.11
C GLU A 59 -8.94 -9.72 -5.35
N LEU A 60 -8.07 -8.81 -5.77
CA LEU A 60 -8.25 -7.98 -6.95
C LEU A 60 -6.92 -7.94 -7.67
N ASP A 61 -6.92 -7.85 -8.99
CA ASP A 61 -5.65 -7.67 -9.67
C ASP A 61 -5.14 -6.25 -9.45
N GLY A 62 -3.82 -6.08 -9.58
CA GLY A 62 -3.19 -4.81 -9.28
C GLY A 62 -3.69 -3.66 -10.15
N TRP A 63 -4.04 -3.95 -11.39
CA TRP A 63 -4.58 -2.94 -12.29
C TRP A 63 -5.92 -2.44 -11.82
N GLN A 64 -6.77 -3.34 -11.32
CA GLN A 64 -8.08 -2.98 -10.81
C GLN A 64 -7.96 -2.09 -9.57
N VAL A 65 -7.06 -2.45 -8.67
CA VAL A 65 -6.82 -1.66 -7.47
C VAL A 65 -6.31 -0.26 -7.83
N CYS A 66 -5.36 -0.17 -8.75
CA CYS A 66 -4.84 1.12 -9.21
C CYS A 66 -5.94 1.99 -9.80
N ARG A 67 -6.83 1.41 -10.60
CA ARG A 67 -7.93 2.16 -11.19
C ARG A 67 -8.86 2.73 -10.13
N GLU A 68 -9.20 1.91 -9.14
CA GLU A 68 -10.09 2.35 -8.05
C GLU A 68 -9.46 3.50 -7.26
N ILE A 69 -8.18 3.39 -6.97
CA ILE A 69 -7.47 4.42 -6.23
C ILE A 69 -7.40 5.71 -7.04
N ARG A 70 -7.15 5.63 -8.34
CA ARG A 70 -7.11 6.81 -9.19
C ARG A 70 -8.45 7.52 -9.23
N LYS A 71 -9.55 6.79 -9.25
CA LYS A 71 -10.88 7.38 -9.20
C LYS A 71 -11.08 8.17 -7.91
N LYS A 72 -10.60 7.63 -6.80
CA LYS A 72 -10.75 8.29 -5.50
C LYS A 72 -9.82 9.48 -5.34
N SER A 73 -8.68 9.45 -6.00
CA SER A 73 -7.66 10.49 -5.86
C SER A 73 -7.90 11.70 -6.77
N GLN A 74 -8.84 11.60 -7.68
CA GLN A 74 -9.15 12.72 -8.55
C GLN A 74 -9.77 13.84 -7.75
#